data_560c0088a1e479d12c52a880d5cceaff
#
_entry.id   560c0088a1e479d12c52a880d5cceaff
#
_cell.length_a   1.000
_cell.length_b   1.000
_cell.length_c   1.000
_cell.angle_alpha   90.00
_cell.angle_beta   90.00
_cell.angle_gamma   90.00
#
_symmetry.space_group_name_H-M   'P 1'
#
loop_
_entity.id
_entity.type
_entity.pdbx_description
1 polymer ?
#
loop_
_entity_poly.entity_id
_entity_poly.type
_entity_poly.pdbx_seq_one_letter_code
_entity_poly.pdbx_strand_id
1 'polypeptide(L)'
;MVKDLTYRIKLWTEKFSEAWTACALCMVQGDLTVFTLSHAITAAKTGTLTGIAFVLTSFITRINNKWGNAAVTGILTAMADIVIHPTHFGYWWTEAVVTGVGAGLLALILLNTKGVQQWLK
;
A
#
# COMPACT_ATOMS: atom_id res chain seq x y z
N MET A 1 -22.00 13.83 -0.78
CA MET A 1 -20.97 13.88 -1.86
C MET A 1 -19.62 14.31 -1.35
N VAL A 2 -19.53 15.43 -0.63
CA VAL A 2 -18.26 15.92 -0.06
C VAL A 2 -17.65 14.92 0.93
N LYS A 3 -18.48 14.30 1.77
CA LYS A 3 -18.00 13.30 2.74
C LYS A 3 -17.42 12.07 2.05
N ASP A 4 -18.03 11.63 0.95
CA ASP A 4 -17.52 10.49 0.20
C ASP A 4 -16.18 10.81 -0.45
N LEU A 5 -16.04 12.00 -1.02
CA LEU A 5 -14.79 12.43 -1.62
C LEU A 5 -13.68 12.52 -0.57
N THR A 6 -13.99 13.11 0.59
CA THR A 6 -13.04 13.21 1.69
C THR A 6 -12.61 11.84 2.16
N TYR A 7 -13.56 10.91 2.31
CA TYR A 7 -13.26 9.53 2.71
C TYR A 7 -12.32 8.87 1.70
N ARG A 8 -12.59 9.03 0.40
CA ARG A 8 -11.75 8.41 -0.63
C ARG A 8 -10.35 9.01 -0.69
N ILE A 9 -10.22 10.32 -0.47
CA ILE A 9 -8.91 10.96 -0.41
C ILE A 9 -8.12 10.41 0.79
N LYS A 10 -8.75 10.28 1.95
CA LYS A 10 -8.11 9.71 3.13
C LYS A 10 -7.73 8.25 2.90
N LEU A 11 -8.61 7.49 2.26
CA LEU A 11 -8.35 6.09 1.95
C LEU A 11 -7.16 5.96 1.00
N TRP A 12 -7.11 6.78 -0.05
CA TRP A 12 -5.98 6.80 -0.97
C TRP A 12 -4.68 7.12 -0.24
N THR A 13 -4.70 8.13 0.63
CA THR A 13 -3.51 8.53 1.40
C THR A 13 -3.03 7.40 2.29
N GLU A 14 -3.95 6.72 2.97
CA GLU A 14 -3.62 5.58 3.83
C GLU A 14 -2.96 4.46 3.01
N LYS A 15 -3.58 4.08 1.89
CA LYS A 15 -3.07 2.99 1.06
C LYS A 15 -1.76 3.37 0.38
N PHE A 16 -1.63 4.62 -0.05
CA PHE A 16 -0.37 5.14 -0.56
C PHE A 16 0.74 4.97 0.48
N SER A 17 0.47 5.40 1.72
CA SER A 17 1.48 5.34 2.80
C SER A 17 1.88 3.91 3.11
N GLU A 18 0.92 3.00 3.20
CA GLU A 18 1.19 1.58 3.47
C GLU A 18 2.03 0.95 2.37
N ALA A 19 1.64 1.16 1.13
CA ALA A 19 2.37 0.59 -0.01
C ALA A 19 3.73 1.24 -0.19
N TRP A 20 3.81 2.55 -0.02
CA TRP A 20 5.07 3.28 -0.12
C TRP A 20 6.08 2.76 0.91
N THR A 21 5.65 2.63 2.16
CA THR A 21 6.51 2.17 3.25
C THR A 21 6.98 0.74 3.00
N ALA A 22 6.06 -0.15 2.65
CA ALA A 22 6.40 -1.54 2.39
C ALA A 22 7.37 -1.67 1.21
N CYS A 23 7.10 -0.94 0.13
CA CYS A 23 7.93 -0.99 -1.06
C CYS A 23 9.33 -0.42 -0.79
N ALA A 24 9.40 0.71 -0.08
CA ALA A 24 10.68 1.34 0.25
C ALA A 24 11.53 0.41 1.13
N LEU A 25 10.93 -0.18 2.16
CA LEU A 25 11.64 -1.09 3.04
C LEU A 25 12.11 -2.34 2.30
N CYS A 26 11.30 -2.84 1.39
CA CYS A 26 11.65 -4.00 0.59
C CYS A 26 12.82 -3.70 -0.35
N MET A 27 12.81 -2.56 -1.02
CA MET A 27 13.88 -2.18 -1.94
C MET A 27 15.23 -2.04 -1.26
N VAL A 28 15.25 -1.50 -0.04
CA VAL A 28 16.49 -1.34 0.72
C VAL A 28 16.81 -2.54 1.60
N GLN A 29 15.95 -3.56 1.59
CA GLN A 29 16.09 -4.79 2.37
C GLN A 29 16.32 -4.50 3.87
N GLY A 30 15.61 -3.50 4.37
CA GLY A 30 15.67 -3.09 5.78
C GLY A 30 16.86 -2.21 6.14
N ASP A 31 17.79 -1.97 5.24
CA ASP A 31 18.95 -1.11 5.49
C ASP A 31 18.65 0.30 4.98
N LEU A 32 18.24 1.18 5.91
CA LEU A 32 17.87 2.54 5.55
C LEU A 32 19.04 3.39 5.08
N THR A 33 20.29 2.94 5.31
CA THR A 33 21.45 3.70 4.86
C THR A 33 21.64 3.71 3.35
N VAL A 34 21.01 2.74 2.64
CA VAL A 34 21.06 2.68 1.18
C VAL A 34 19.85 3.33 0.51
N PHE A 35 18.95 3.96 1.30
CA PHE A 35 17.76 4.60 0.77
C PHE A 35 18.14 5.85 -0.01
N THR A 36 17.63 5.95 -1.25
CA THR A 36 17.92 7.06 -2.15
C THR A 36 16.63 7.70 -2.65
N LEU A 37 16.77 8.85 -3.32
CA LEU A 37 15.61 9.50 -3.94
C LEU A 37 14.96 8.60 -5.00
N SER A 38 15.77 7.83 -5.72
CA SER A 38 15.25 6.86 -6.70
C SER A 38 14.33 5.84 -6.03
N HIS A 39 14.72 5.33 -4.86
CA HIS A 39 13.88 4.42 -4.10
C HIS A 39 12.57 5.09 -3.69
N ALA A 40 12.64 6.34 -3.23
CA ALA A 40 11.45 7.08 -2.82
C ALA A 40 10.48 7.28 -3.98
N ILE A 41 11.01 7.63 -5.17
CA ILE A 41 10.18 7.84 -6.36
C ILE A 41 9.53 6.54 -6.81
N THR A 42 10.27 5.44 -6.84
CA THR A 42 9.73 4.13 -7.23
C THR A 42 8.64 3.70 -6.25
N ALA A 43 8.89 3.86 -4.95
CA ALA A 43 7.90 3.55 -3.92
C ALA A 43 6.65 4.42 -4.08
N ALA A 44 6.82 5.70 -4.44
CA ALA A 44 5.70 6.60 -4.67
C ALA A 44 4.84 6.14 -5.85
N LYS A 45 5.47 5.64 -6.91
CA LYS A 45 4.72 5.10 -8.05
C LYS A 45 3.89 3.89 -7.64
N THR A 46 4.50 2.97 -6.91
CA THR A 46 3.81 1.78 -6.39
C THR A 46 2.65 2.19 -5.47
N GLY A 47 2.91 3.11 -4.55
CA GLY A 47 1.90 3.59 -3.61
C GLY A 47 0.74 4.28 -4.30
N THR A 48 1.03 5.11 -5.30
CA THR A 48 0.00 5.81 -6.06
C THR A 48 -0.91 4.80 -6.77
N LEU A 49 -0.31 3.82 -7.44
CA LEU A 49 -1.08 2.81 -8.16
C LEU A 49 -1.92 1.96 -7.20
N THR A 50 -1.34 1.55 -6.07
CA THR A 50 -2.05 0.80 -5.04
C THR A 50 -3.24 1.60 -4.50
N GLY A 51 -3.01 2.86 -4.19
CA GLY A 51 -4.06 3.73 -3.66
C GLY A 51 -5.20 3.91 -4.63
N ILE A 52 -4.89 4.15 -5.90
CA ILE A 52 -5.90 4.28 -6.95
C ILE A 52 -6.70 2.99 -7.08
N ALA A 53 -6.01 1.84 -7.13
CA ALA A 53 -6.69 0.56 -7.27
C ALA A 53 -7.60 0.28 -6.08
N PHE A 54 -7.17 0.60 -4.87
CA PHE A 54 -8.00 0.41 -3.69
C PHE A 54 -9.23 1.32 -3.70
N VAL A 55 -9.07 2.57 -4.10
CA VAL A 55 -10.20 3.49 -4.21
C VAL A 55 -11.19 3.01 -5.25
N LEU A 56 -10.71 2.52 -6.41
CA LEU A 56 -11.59 1.96 -7.42
C LEU A 56 -12.36 0.74 -6.89
N THR A 57 -11.68 -0.11 -6.11
CA THR A 57 -12.33 -1.24 -5.46
C THR A 57 -13.44 -0.77 -4.51
N SER A 58 -13.23 0.35 -3.84
CA SER A 58 -14.21 0.89 -2.89
C SER A 58 -15.51 1.36 -3.57
N PHE A 59 -15.48 1.64 -4.88
CA PHE A 59 -16.70 1.96 -5.64
C PHE A 59 -17.56 0.73 -5.90
N ILE A 60 -16.92 -0.45 -5.93
CA ILE A 60 -17.60 -1.72 -6.20
C ILE A 60 -18.12 -2.33 -4.90
N THR A 61 -17.24 -2.39 -3.89
CA THR A 61 -17.58 -2.94 -2.59
C THR A 61 -16.82 -2.22 -1.49
N ARG A 62 -17.48 -2.00 -0.37
CA ARG A 62 -16.85 -1.39 0.80
C ARG A 62 -16.28 -2.48 1.68
N ILE A 63 -14.99 -2.39 1.97
CA ILE A 63 -14.29 -3.39 2.77
C ILE A 63 -14.27 -2.89 4.21
N ASN A 64 -15.14 -3.48 5.05
CA ASN A 64 -15.33 -3.07 6.45
C ASN A 64 -14.50 -3.90 7.42
N ASN A 65 -14.07 -5.08 7.00
CA ASN A 65 -13.33 -6.01 7.85
C ASN A 65 -11.84 -5.72 7.75
N LYS A 66 -11.16 -5.61 8.91
CA LYS A 66 -9.71 -5.32 8.93
C LYS A 66 -8.89 -6.40 8.21
N TRP A 67 -9.30 -7.66 8.31
CA TRP A 67 -8.61 -8.75 7.63
C TRP A 67 -8.79 -8.66 6.12
N GLY A 68 -10.00 -8.36 5.67
CA GLY A 68 -10.28 -8.14 4.26
C GLY A 68 -9.52 -6.94 3.72
N ASN A 69 -9.48 -5.86 4.48
CA ASN A 69 -8.72 -4.67 4.10
C ASN A 69 -7.23 -4.98 3.94
N ALA A 70 -6.66 -5.71 4.92
CA ALA A 70 -5.25 -6.10 4.86
C ALA A 70 -4.96 -6.99 3.66
N ALA A 71 -5.83 -7.97 3.41
CA ALA A 71 -5.66 -8.90 2.28
C ALA A 71 -5.72 -8.16 0.94
N VAL A 72 -6.70 -7.29 0.75
CA VAL A 72 -6.84 -6.54 -0.50
C VAL A 72 -5.69 -5.56 -0.66
N THR A 73 -5.28 -4.87 0.42
CA THR A 73 -4.13 -3.97 0.38
C THR A 73 -2.88 -4.73 -0.07
N GLY A 74 -2.64 -5.89 0.50
CA GLY A 74 -1.48 -6.71 0.16
C GLY A 74 -1.51 -7.15 -1.29
N ILE A 75 -2.65 -7.66 -1.75
CA ILE A 75 -2.79 -8.13 -3.13
C ILE A 75 -2.60 -6.99 -4.12
N LEU A 76 -3.25 -5.86 -3.89
CA LEU A 76 -3.14 -4.71 -4.80
C LEU A 76 -1.74 -4.14 -4.80
N THR A 77 -1.07 -4.10 -3.64
CA THR A 77 0.32 -3.63 -3.56
C THR A 77 1.24 -4.57 -4.32
N ALA A 78 1.06 -5.89 -4.19
CA ALA A 78 1.86 -6.86 -4.93
C ALA A 78 1.68 -6.69 -6.44
N MET A 79 0.45 -6.50 -6.90
CA MET A 79 0.17 -6.30 -8.31
C MET A 79 0.80 -5.00 -8.82
N ALA A 80 0.68 -3.92 -8.05
CA ALA A 80 1.29 -2.64 -8.41
C ALA A 80 2.81 -2.76 -8.49
N ASP A 81 3.40 -3.49 -7.55
CA ASP A 81 4.83 -3.70 -7.51
C ASP A 81 5.32 -4.45 -8.75
N ILE A 82 4.60 -5.48 -9.17
CA ILE A 82 4.93 -6.23 -10.39
C ILE A 82 4.93 -5.31 -11.61
N VAL A 83 3.97 -4.39 -11.69
CA VAL A 83 3.87 -3.45 -12.82
C VAL A 83 5.02 -2.44 -12.80
N ILE A 84 5.37 -1.93 -11.62
CA ILE A 84 6.35 -0.84 -11.50
C ILE A 84 7.79 -1.35 -11.61
N HIS A 85 8.12 -2.46 -10.96
CA HIS A 85 9.50 -3.00 -11.05
C HIS A 85 9.49 -4.52 -10.94
N PRO A 86 9.35 -5.22 -12.08
CA PRO A 86 9.07 -6.66 -12.09
C PRO A 86 10.26 -7.58 -11.84
N THR A 87 11.50 -7.07 -11.73
CA THR A 87 12.68 -7.94 -11.73
C THR A 87 13.69 -7.64 -10.62
N HIS A 88 13.22 -7.17 -9.47
CA HIS A 88 14.12 -6.62 -8.45
C HIS A 88 14.96 -7.68 -7.71
N PHE A 89 14.41 -8.85 -7.40
CA PHE A 89 15.08 -9.87 -6.59
C PHE A 89 15.49 -11.11 -7.39
N GLY A 90 15.70 -11.00 -8.68
CA GLY A 90 16.00 -12.15 -9.52
C GLY A 90 14.78 -12.93 -9.95
N TYR A 91 13.78 -13.06 -9.08
CA TYR A 91 12.47 -13.60 -9.43
C TYR A 91 11.47 -12.46 -9.38
N TRP A 92 10.73 -12.26 -10.45
CA TRP A 92 9.82 -11.13 -10.59
C TRP A 92 8.71 -11.09 -9.54
N TRP A 93 8.36 -12.25 -8.98
CA TRP A 93 7.27 -12.33 -8.01
C TRP A 93 7.73 -12.20 -6.55
N THR A 94 9.01 -12.43 -6.25
CA THR A 94 9.50 -12.48 -4.87
C THR A 94 9.35 -11.14 -4.18
N GLU A 95 9.82 -10.07 -4.81
CA GLU A 95 9.68 -8.72 -4.24
C GLU A 95 8.23 -8.34 -4.10
N ALA A 96 7.40 -8.68 -5.11
CA ALA A 96 5.99 -8.36 -5.07
C ALA A 96 5.30 -9.03 -3.89
N VAL A 97 5.60 -10.31 -3.63
CA VAL A 97 5.03 -11.01 -2.49
C VAL A 97 5.48 -10.38 -1.16
N VAL A 98 6.77 -10.09 -1.02
CA VAL A 98 7.29 -9.50 0.22
C VAL A 98 6.67 -8.11 0.44
N THR A 99 6.63 -7.28 -0.60
CA THR A 99 6.04 -5.95 -0.51
C THR A 99 4.55 -6.03 -0.19
N GLY A 100 3.84 -6.96 -0.83
CA GLY A 100 2.42 -7.14 -0.58
C GLY A 100 2.13 -7.59 0.85
N VAL A 101 2.87 -8.56 1.36
CA VAL A 101 2.73 -9.01 2.75
C VAL A 101 3.02 -7.85 3.71
N GLY A 102 4.08 -7.09 3.45
CA GLY A 102 4.42 -5.93 4.27
C GLY A 102 3.31 -4.88 4.29
N ALA A 103 2.75 -4.56 3.12
CA ALA A 103 1.66 -3.59 3.03
C ALA A 103 0.40 -4.10 3.74
N GLY A 104 0.09 -5.39 3.59
CA GLY A 104 -1.04 -5.98 4.28
C GLY A 104 -0.90 -5.93 5.79
N LEU A 105 0.30 -6.24 6.30
CA LEU A 105 0.58 -6.17 7.74
C LEU A 105 0.47 -4.73 8.25
N LEU A 106 1.00 -3.77 7.50
CA LEU A 106 0.89 -2.36 7.87
C LEU A 106 -0.57 -1.92 7.91
N ALA A 107 -1.38 -2.34 6.94
CA ALA A 107 -2.80 -2.03 6.92
C ALA A 107 -3.49 -2.58 8.16
N LEU A 108 -3.17 -3.82 8.54
CA LEU A 108 -3.75 -4.45 9.71
C LEU A 108 -3.37 -3.71 11.00
N ILE A 109 -2.10 -3.34 11.13
CA ILE A 109 -1.60 -2.62 12.30
C ILE A 109 -2.25 -1.25 12.40
N LEU A 110 -2.28 -0.50 11.28
CA LEU A 110 -2.81 0.86 11.27
C LEU A 110 -4.31 0.89 11.55
N LEU A 111 -5.06 -0.09 11.03
CA LEU A 111 -6.50 -0.15 11.28
C LEU A 111 -6.84 -0.49 12.73
N ASN A 112 -5.89 -1.06 13.48
CA ASN A 112 -6.07 -1.28 14.91
C ASN A 112 -5.71 -0.06 15.74
N THR A 113 -5.18 0.99 15.13
CA THR A 113 -4.79 2.21 15.81
C THR A 113 -5.99 3.15 15.90
N LYS A 114 -6.32 3.61 17.10
CA LYS A 114 -7.48 4.48 17.31
C LYS A 114 -7.39 5.79 16.52
N GLY A 115 -6.20 6.36 16.43
CA GLY A 115 -6.00 7.60 15.67
C GLY A 115 -6.36 7.47 14.21
N VAL A 116 -5.95 6.35 13.58
CA VAL A 116 -6.26 6.10 12.17
C VAL A 116 -7.76 5.84 12.00
N GLN A 117 -8.37 5.09 12.93
CA GLN A 117 -9.80 4.83 12.87
C GLN A 117 -10.61 6.13 12.94
N GLN A 118 -10.21 7.05 13.83
CA GLN A 118 -10.86 8.35 13.94
C GLN A 118 -10.63 9.20 12.69
N TRP A 119 -9.43 9.15 12.15
CA TRP A 119 -9.10 9.92 10.94
C TRP A 119 -9.92 9.47 9.73
N LEU A 120 -10.18 8.17 9.62
CA LEU A 120 -10.97 7.62 8.51
C LEU A 120 -12.47 7.87 8.66
N LYS A 121 -12.93 8.16 9.86
CA LYS A 121 -14.31 8.53 10.09
C LYS A 121 -14.52 9.98 9.70
#